data_f0b3ec9d991b55b6c77ce8403209b8a4
#
_entry.id   f0b3ec9d991b55b6c77ce8403209b8a4
#
_cell.length_a   1.000
_cell.length_b   1.000
_cell.length_c   1.000
_cell.angle_alpha   90.00
_cell.angle_beta   90.00
_cell.angle_gamma   90.00
#
_symmetry.space_group_name_H-M   'P 1'
#
loop_
_entity.id
_entity.type
_entity.pdbx_description
1 polymer ?
#
loop_
_entity_poly.entity_id
_entity_poly.type
_entity_poly.pdbx_seq_one_letter_code
_entity_poly.pdbx_strand_id
1 'polypeptide(L)'
;MQADIIAHVRFYPTAHGGRQGPTPKGAFGCLLELHGDCFDCRLLLTETGPLSPGQQADVPIKFLNFDLVKDQLVPGKKFFLRERQIIAEGEVAKILAAPVELRSQET
;
A
#
# COMPACT_ATOMS: atom_id res chain seq x y z
N MET A 1 -8.69 -0.76 -12.17
CA MET A 1 -7.39 -1.25 -11.64
C MET A 1 -7.66 -2.16 -10.44
N GLN A 2 -7.11 -3.35 -10.46
CA GLN A 2 -7.34 -4.33 -9.39
C GLN A 2 -6.22 -4.28 -8.36
N ALA A 3 -6.61 -4.24 -7.08
CA ALA A 3 -5.64 -4.28 -5.99
C ALA A 3 -5.00 -5.66 -5.86
N ASP A 4 -3.78 -5.69 -5.38
CA ASP A 4 -3.06 -6.93 -5.05
C ASP A 4 -3.25 -7.30 -3.59
N ILE A 5 -3.34 -6.32 -2.71
CA ILE A 5 -3.54 -6.53 -1.27
C ILE A 5 -4.49 -5.48 -0.69
N ILE A 6 -5.00 -5.80 0.49
CA ILE A 6 -5.59 -4.80 1.40
C ILE A 6 -4.63 -4.66 2.56
N ALA A 7 -4.34 -3.43 2.96
CA ALA A 7 -3.47 -3.16 4.10
C ALA A 7 -4.10 -2.11 5.01
N HIS A 8 -3.86 -2.25 6.30
CA HIS A 8 -4.20 -1.20 7.25
C HIS A 8 -3.05 -0.20 7.25
N VAL A 9 -3.34 1.05 6.90
CA VAL A 9 -2.33 2.11 6.75
C VAL A 9 -2.62 3.24 7.70
N ARG A 10 -1.58 3.69 8.41
CA ARG A 10 -1.66 4.84 9.32
C ARG A 10 -0.66 5.90 8.84
N PHE A 11 -1.20 7.04 8.40
CA PHE A 11 -0.36 8.17 7.98
C PHE A 11 0.16 8.90 9.20
N TYR A 12 1.43 9.27 9.18
CA TYR A 12 2.02 10.02 10.26
C TYR A 12 1.46 11.44 10.30
N PRO A 13 1.25 12.00 11.50
CA PRO A 13 0.91 13.42 11.61
C PRO A 13 2.02 14.29 11.01
N THR A 14 1.63 15.44 10.47
CA THR A 14 2.60 16.38 9.89
C THR A 14 3.70 16.75 10.89
N ALA A 15 3.32 16.95 12.15
CA ALA A 15 4.29 17.30 13.21
C ALA A 15 5.31 16.19 13.48
N HIS A 16 5.04 14.94 13.04
CA HIS A 16 5.91 13.79 13.25
C HIS A 16 6.53 13.29 11.93
N GLY A 17 6.75 14.19 10.98
CA GLY A 17 7.38 13.85 9.72
C GLY A 17 6.43 13.41 8.62
N GLY A 18 5.12 13.48 8.84
CA GLY A 18 4.13 13.13 7.84
C GLY A 18 4.02 14.15 6.71
N ARG A 19 3.10 13.88 5.79
CA ARG A 19 2.83 14.77 4.67
C ARG A 19 2.31 16.13 5.17
N GLN A 20 2.44 17.16 4.33
CA GLN A 20 1.93 18.50 4.66
C GLN A 20 0.43 18.63 4.43
N GLY A 21 -0.19 17.68 3.76
CA GLY A 21 -1.63 17.72 3.48
C GLY A 21 -2.13 16.34 3.04
N PRO A 22 -3.42 16.27 2.69
CA PRO A 22 -4.02 15.00 2.29
C PRO A 22 -3.43 14.44 0.99
N THR A 23 -3.62 13.14 0.77
CA THR A 23 -3.28 12.50 -0.50
C THR A 23 -4.21 13.01 -1.60
N PRO A 24 -3.80 12.87 -2.89
CA PRO A 24 -4.70 13.15 -4.00
C PRO A 24 -5.91 12.23 -3.99
N LYS A 25 -6.93 12.58 -4.75
CA LYS A 25 -8.08 11.71 -4.99
C LYS A 25 -7.67 10.55 -5.90
N GLY A 26 -8.36 9.43 -5.79
CA GLY A 26 -8.16 8.28 -6.67
C GLY A 26 -6.90 7.51 -6.34
N ALA A 27 -6.03 7.27 -7.31
CA ALA A 27 -4.81 6.50 -7.10
C ALA A 27 -3.67 7.40 -6.63
N PHE A 28 -3.05 7.02 -5.53
CA PHE A 28 -1.91 7.75 -4.98
C PHE A 28 -0.64 6.91 -5.13
N GLY A 29 0.31 7.39 -5.95
CA GLY A 29 1.58 6.68 -6.16
C GLY A 29 2.58 6.98 -5.07
N CYS A 30 3.18 5.93 -4.52
CA CYS A 30 4.25 6.06 -3.54
C CYS A 30 5.11 4.79 -3.56
N LEU A 31 6.09 4.73 -2.67
CA LEU A 31 6.94 3.55 -2.51
C LEU A 31 6.56 2.81 -1.24
N LEU A 32 6.48 1.49 -1.33
CA LEU A 32 6.33 0.63 -0.17
C LEU A 32 7.69 0.04 0.16
N GLU A 33 8.13 0.28 1.39
CA GLU A 33 9.46 -0.16 1.84
C GLU A 33 9.36 -1.39 2.73
N LEU A 34 10.08 -2.44 2.36
CA LEU A 34 10.22 -3.69 3.11
C LEU A 34 11.70 -4.04 3.18
N HIS A 35 12.21 -4.24 4.38
CA HIS A 35 13.60 -4.69 4.59
C HIS A 35 14.62 -3.84 3.83
N GLY A 36 14.37 -2.53 3.71
CA GLY A 36 15.26 -1.62 3.01
C GLY A 36 15.06 -1.53 1.51
N ASP A 37 14.24 -2.40 0.92
CA ASP A 37 13.90 -2.35 -0.49
C ASP A 37 12.59 -1.60 -0.71
N CYS A 38 12.53 -0.83 -1.80
CA CYS A 38 11.36 -0.04 -2.12
C CYS A 38 10.68 -0.56 -3.39
N PHE A 39 9.35 -0.62 -3.38
CA PHE A 39 8.54 -1.12 -4.47
C PHE A 39 7.49 -0.09 -4.85
N ASP A 40 7.41 0.24 -6.14
CA ASP A 40 6.38 1.16 -6.63
C ASP A 40 4.98 0.60 -6.42
N CYS A 41 4.10 1.42 -5.86
CA CYS A 41 2.72 1.01 -5.65
C CYS A 41 1.75 2.17 -5.80
N ARG A 42 0.47 1.84 -5.84
CA ARG A 42 -0.64 2.80 -5.87
C ARG A 42 -1.61 2.44 -4.77
N LEU A 43 -1.92 3.41 -3.94
CA LEU A 43 -3.04 3.29 -3.00
C LEU A 43 -4.31 3.65 -3.77
N LEU A 44 -5.28 2.75 -3.76
CA LEU A 44 -6.52 2.96 -4.51
C LEU A 44 -7.55 3.58 -3.57
N LEU A 45 -7.67 4.90 -3.62
CA LEU A 45 -8.41 5.68 -2.64
C LEU A 45 -9.81 6.10 -3.10
N THR A 46 -10.34 5.46 -4.14
CA THR A 46 -11.64 5.82 -4.69
C THR A 46 -12.75 5.71 -3.64
N GLU A 47 -12.73 4.65 -2.84
CA GLU A 47 -13.77 4.43 -1.83
C GLU A 47 -13.47 5.14 -0.52
N THR A 48 -12.22 5.12 -0.06
CA THR A 48 -11.87 5.78 1.19
C THR A 48 -11.85 7.29 1.09
N GLY A 49 -11.61 7.80 -0.13
CA GLY A 49 -11.30 9.21 -0.33
C GLY A 49 -9.87 9.55 0.06
N PRO A 50 -9.46 10.81 -0.11
CA PRO A 50 -8.13 11.26 0.28
C PRO A 50 -7.88 11.03 1.77
N LEU A 51 -6.65 10.66 2.11
CA LEU A 51 -6.24 10.42 3.50
C LEU A 51 -5.36 11.56 3.98
N SER A 52 -5.73 12.13 5.12
CA SER A 52 -5.01 13.24 5.73
C SER A 52 -3.92 12.75 6.68
N PRO A 53 -2.90 13.58 6.96
CA PRO A 53 -1.91 13.24 7.98
C PRO A 53 -2.60 12.89 9.30
N GLY A 54 -2.11 11.83 9.96
CA GLY A 54 -2.70 11.34 11.21
C GLY A 54 -3.88 10.38 11.04
N GLN A 55 -4.38 10.23 9.82
CA GLN A 55 -5.53 9.37 9.56
C GLN A 55 -5.09 7.94 9.27
N GLN A 56 -5.98 6.98 9.58
CA GLN A 56 -5.73 5.58 9.27
C GLN A 56 -6.95 4.97 8.58
N ALA A 57 -6.72 3.97 7.75
CA ALA A 57 -7.77 3.29 7.01
C ALA A 57 -7.26 1.96 6.44
N ASP A 58 -8.20 1.08 6.11
CA ASP A 58 -7.88 -0.09 5.29
C ASP A 58 -7.89 0.33 3.83
N VAL A 59 -6.79 0.07 3.14
CA VAL A 59 -6.54 0.61 1.80
C VAL A 59 -6.18 -0.49 0.83
N PRO A 60 -6.85 -0.57 -0.32
CA PRO A 60 -6.40 -1.44 -1.41
C PRO A 60 -5.11 -0.88 -2.01
N ILE A 61 -4.14 -1.77 -2.24
CA ILE A 61 -2.85 -1.39 -2.82
C ILE A 61 -2.57 -2.22 -4.06
N LYS A 62 -2.18 -1.54 -5.14
CA LYS A 62 -1.76 -2.15 -6.39
C LYS A 62 -0.27 -1.89 -6.58
N PHE A 63 0.50 -2.95 -6.83
CA PHE A 63 1.93 -2.83 -7.12
C PHE A 63 2.16 -2.66 -8.61
N LEU A 64 3.20 -1.93 -8.97
CA LEU A 64 3.63 -1.85 -10.37
C LEU A 64 4.08 -3.22 -10.86
N ASN A 65 4.82 -3.94 -10.02
CA ASN A 65 5.28 -5.29 -10.30
C ASN A 65 5.13 -6.16 -9.06
N PHE A 66 3.95 -6.75 -8.89
CA PHE A 66 3.62 -7.55 -7.72
C PHE A 66 4.54 -8.78 -7.58
N ASP A 67 5.00 -9.36 -8.70
CA ASP A 67 5.84 -10.54 -8.66
C ASP A 67 7.16 -10.33 -7.93
N LEU A 68 7.65 -9.08 -7.90
CA LEU A 68 8.90 -8.77 -7.19
C LEU A 68 8.75 -8.80 -5.67
N VAL A 69 7.53 -8.65 -5.16
CA VAL A 69 7.32 -8.46 -3.73
C VAL A 69 6.38 -9.49 -3.13
N LYS A 70 5.66 -10.27 -3.94
CA LYS A 70 4.57 -11.13 -3.47
C LYS A 70 5.00 -12.12 -2.38
N ASP A 71 6.21 -12.66 -2.46
CA ASP A 71 6.68 -13.67 -1.51
C ASP A 71 6.96 -13.08 -0.13
N GLN A 72 7.10 -11.77 -0.02
CA GLN A 72 7.32 -11.07 1.24
C GLN A 72 6.04 -10.57 1.87
N LEU A 73 4.93 -10.56 1.11
CA LEU A 73 3.66 -10.02 1.56
C LEU A 73 2.79 -11.14 2.11
N VAL A 74 2.73 -11.24 3.41
CA VAL A 74 1.84 -12.18 4.11
C VAL A 74 0.99 -11.38 5.10
N PRO A 75 -0.22 -11.84 5.46
CA PRO A 75 -1.01 -11.14 6.47
C PRO A 75 -0.21 -10.91 7.75
N GLY A 76 -0.27 -9.69 8.27
CA GLY A 76 0.51 -9.28 9.43
C GLY A 76 1.85 -8.66 9.13
N LYS A 77 2.32 -8.73 7.88
CA LYS A 77 3.61 -8.15 7.51
C LYS A 77 3.55 -6.64 7.59
N LYS A 78 4.48 -6.04 8.31
CA LYS A 78 4.58 -4.59 8.47
C LYS A 78 5.49 -3.98 7.42
N PHE A 79 5.18 -2.76 7.02
CA PHE A 79 5.92 -2.03 6.00
C PHE A 79 5.80 -0.52 6.25
N PHE A 80 6.60 0.24 5.50
CA PHE A 80 6.48 1.69 5.48
C PHE A 80 6.08 2.17 4.10
N LEU A 81 5.39 3.30 4.05
CA LEU A 81 5.14 4.02 2.80
C LEU A 81 5.99 5.27 2.81
N ARG A 82 6.57 5.58 1.65
CA ARG A 82 7.41 6.76 1.56
C ARG A 82 7.27 7.49 0.24
N GLU A 83 7.53 8.79 0.33
CA GLU A 83 7.81 9.67 -0.78
C GLU A 83 9.29 10.02 -0.69
N ARG A 84 9.64 11.27 -0.39
CA ARG A 84 11.03 11.62 -0.07
C ARG A 84 11.44 11.07 1.28
N GLN A 85 10.48 10.99 2.20
CA GLN A 85 10.67 10.48 3.54
C GLN A 85 9.53 9.51 3.86
N ILE A 86 9.67 8.78 4.94
CA ILE A 86 8.61 7.87 5.37
C ILE A 86 7.41 8.71 5.81
N ILE A 87 6.24 8.44 5.20
CA ILE A 87 5.01 9.20 5.45
C ILE A 87 3.95 8.40 6.18
N ALA A 88 4.08 7.07 6.20
CA ALA A 88 3.09 6.20 6.82
C ALA A 88 3.70 4.85 7.16
N GLU A 89 3.02 4.13 8.03
CA GLU A 89 3.29 2.73 8.29
C GLU A 89 2.05 1.91 7.99
N GLY A 90 2.25 0.63 7.69
CA GLY A 90 1.12 -0.23 7.39
C GLY A 90 1.38 -1.67 7.76
N GLU A 91 0.31 -2.44 7.68
CA GLU A 91 0.33 -3.88 7.93
C GLU A 91 -0.58 -4.56 6.92
N VAL A 92 -0.08 -5.61 6.29
CA VAL A 92 -0.87 -6.38 5.32
C VAL A 92 -2.01 -7.06 6.05
N ALA A 93 -3.24 -6.79 5.60
CA ALA A 93 -4.44 -7.42 6.16
C ALA A 93 -4.87 -8.62 5.34
N LYS A 94 -4.82 -8.52 4.00
CA LYS A 94 -5.36 -9.54 3.12
C LYS A 94 -4.64 -9.54 1.76
N ILE A 95 -4.36 -10.72 1.23
CA ILE A 95 -3.83 -10.88 -0.12
C ILE A 95 -5.00 -11.14 -1.07
N LEU A 96 -5.11 -10.34 -2.12
CA LEU A 96 -6.19 -10.43 -3.10
C LEU A 96 -5.74 -11.06 -4.40
N ALA A 97 -4.47 -10.89 -4.77
CA ALA A 97 -3.95 -11.38 -6.03
C ALA A 97 -3.85 -12.90 -6.01
N ALA A 98 -4.45 -13.56 -7.01
CA ALA A 98 -4.41 -15.01 -7.11
C ALA A 98 -3.00 -15.47 -7.53
N PRO A 99 -2.53 -16.62 -7.01
CA PRO A 99 -1.30 -17.23 -7.52
C PRO A 99 -1.42 -17.54 -9.00
N VAL A 100 -0.29 -17.50 -9.71
CA VAL A 100 -0.26 -17.77 -11.15
C VAL A 100 -0.86 -19.14 -11.48
N GLU A 101 -0.57 -20.13 -10.67
CA GLU A 101 -1.08 -21.51 -10.87
C GLU A 101 -2.60 -21.55 -10.83
N LEU A 102 -3.22 -20.85 -9.88
CA LEU A 102 -4.67 -20.80 -9.78
C LEU A 102 -5.28 -20.07 -10.97
N ARG A 103 -4.65 -18.99 -11.43
CA ARG A 103 -5.14 -18.26 -12.60
C ARG A 103 -5.08 -19.12 -13.85
N SER A 104 -4.05 -19.92 -13.99
CA SER A 104 -3.91 -20.83 -15.13
C SER A 104 -4.99 -21.93 -15.13
N GLN A 105 -5.38 -22.39 -13.95
CA GLN A 105 -6.39 -23.42 -13.81
C GLN A 105 -7.80 -22.92 -14.07
N GLU A 106 -8.02 -21.65 -13.94
CA GLU A 106 -9.32 -21.03 -14.17
C GLU A 106 -9.63 -20.82 -15.65
N THR A 107 -8.64 -20.90 -16.48
CA THR A 107 -8.81 -20.79 -17.92
C THR A 107 -8.99 -22.15 -18.57
#